data_8904d1578b059db3a757f0497d3a1c82
#
_entry.id   8904d1578b059db3a757f0497d3a1c82
#
_cell.length_a   1.000
_cell.length_b   1.000
_cell.length_c   1.000
_cell.angle_alpha   90.00
_cell.angle_beta   90.00
_cell.angle_gamma   90.00
#
_symmetry.space_group_name_H-M   'P 1'
#
loop_
_entity.id
_entity.type
_entity.pdbx_description
1 polymer ?
#
loop_
_entity_poly.entity_id
_entity_poly.type
_entity_poly.pdbx_seq_one_letter_code
_entity_poly.pdbx_strand_id
1 'polypeptide(L)'
;MSAIIIVGAQWGDEGKGKATDILGGRVDYVVKPNGGNNAGHTVVVGGEKYELKLLPAGVLSENATPILGNGVVVNLEALFDEIDGLEARGANAARLKVSANAHLVAPYHQQLDRVQERFLGKRAIGTTGRGIGPTYADKVARVGLRVQDVFDESILRQKIESALDVKNQMLVKMYNRRAISVEETMDYFGRYAERLQPMVIDAERVLNDALDRGEHVLMEGGQATMLDVDHGTYPFVTSSNPTAGGACVGAGIGPTRITASLGIIKAYTTRVGAGPFPTELFDKWGEFLQVTGGEVGVNTGRKRRTGWYDSCLLYTSPSP
;
A
#
# COMPACT_ATOMS: atom_id res chain seq x y z
N MET A 1 -5.02 -24.65 -10.52
CA MET A 1 -5.02 -23.69 -9.42
C MET A 1 -3.73 -22.92 -9.44
N SER A 2 -3.75 -21.62 -9.52
CA SER A 2 -2.52 -20.87 -9.36
C SER A 2 -2.76 -19.57 -8.59
N ALA A 3 -2.11 -19.47 -7.43
CA ALA A 3 -1.92 -18.21 -6.75
C ALA A 3 -0.45 -17.80 -6.92
N ILE A 4 -0.23 -16.66 -7.56
CA ILE A 4 1.11 -16.13 -7.84
C ILE A 4 1.31 -14.83 -7.07
N ILE A 5 2.49 -14.66 -6.49
CA ILE A 5 2.84 -13.42 -5.77
C ILE A 5 3.92 -12.68 -6.55
N ILE A 6 3.73 -11.38 -6.74
CA ILE A 6 4.75 -10.46 -7.23
C ILE A 6 5.28 -9.63 -6.06
N VAL A 7 6.58 -9.68 -5.81
CA VAL A 7 7.27 -8.89 -4.79
C VAL A 7 8.40 -8.06 -5.39
N GLY A 8 8.73 -6.94 -4.77
CA GLY A 8 9.94 -6.20 -5.10
C GLY A 8 11.11 -6.77 -4.30
N ALA A 9 12.20 -7.14 -4.96
CA ALA A 9 13.34 -7.76 -4.30
C ALA A 9 14.41 -6.76 -3.81
N GLN A 10 14.19 -5.45 -3.98
CA GLN A 10 15.12 -4.38 -3.60
C GLN A 10 14.46 -3.41 -2.60
N TRP A 11 14.48 -2.10 -2.86
CA TRP A 11 13.89 -1.05 -2.01
C TRP A 11 12.67 -0.34 -2.63
N GLY A 12 11.94 -1.00 -3.52
CA GLY A 12 10.80 -0.43 -4.24
C GLY A 12 11.15 0.14 -5.60
N ASP A 13 10.10 0.51 -6.35
CA ASP A 13 10.23 1.08 -7.70
C ASP A 13 10.90 0.15 -8.73
N GLU A 14 10.84 -1.19 -8.51
CA GLU A 14 11.39 -2.19 -9.43
C GLU A 14 10.53 -2.40 -10.69
N GLY A 15 9.29 -1.89 -10.71
CA GLY A 15 8.38 -2.08 -11.85
C GLY A 15 7.35 -3.19 -11.65
N LYS A 16 6.99 -3.51 -10.39
CA LYS A 16 5.95 -4.50 -10.06
C LYS A 16 4.63 -4.25 -10.79
N GLY A 17 4.14 -3.02 -10.78
CA GLY A 17 2.90 -2.66 -11.48
C GLY A 17 2.93 -2.97 -12.98
N LYS A 18 4.08 -2.81 -13.64
CA LYS A 18 4.25 -3.20 -15.05
C LYS A 18 4.20 -4.73 -15.22
N ALA A 19 4.82 -5.47 -14.31
CA ALA A 19 4.75 -6.94 -14.34
C ALA A 19 3.31 -7.42 -14.08
N THR A 20 2.60 -6.79 -13.14
CA THR A 20 1.19 -7.07 -12.85
C THR A 20 0.30 -6.77 -14.04
N ASP A 21 0.51 -5.68 -14.75
CA ASP A 21 -0.25 -5.32 -15.95
C ASP A 21 -0.08 -6.36 -17.06
N ILE A 22 1.16 -6.79 -17.32
CA ILE A 22 1.46 -7.83 -18.32
C ILE A 22 0.78 -9.17 -17.98
N LEU A 23 0.70 -9.54 -16.71
CA LEU A 23 0.11 -10.78 -16.25
C LEU A 23 -1.39 -10.66 -15.96
N GLY A 24 -1.87 -9.47 -15.65
CA GLY A 24 -3.24 -9.19 -15.21
C GLY A 24 -4.32 -9.61 -16.20
N GLY A 25 -4.03 -9.55 -17.50
CA GLY A 25 -4.95 -10.04 -18.54
C GLY A 25 -5.13 -11.56 -18.59
N ARG A 26 -4.36 -12.32 -17.82
CA ARG A 26 -4.33 -13.80 -17.78
C ARG A 26 -4.82 -14.40 -16.47
N VAL A 27 -5.34 -13.58 -15.58
CA VAL A 27 -5.81 -13.98 -14.23
C VAL A 27 -7.21 -13.46 -13.98
N ASP A 28 -7.92 -14.10 -13.06
CA ASP A 28 -9.29 -13.76 -12.71
C ASP A 28 -9.34 -12.68 -11.63
N TYR A 29 -8.31 -12.66 -10.76
CA TYR A 29 -8.19 -11.69 -9.65
C TYR A 29 -6.80 -11.09 -9.56
N VAL A 30 -6.73 -9.78 -9.31
CA VAL A 30 -5.49 -9.08 -8.93
C VAL A 30 -5.68 -8.47 -7.56
N VAL A 31 -4.92 -8.93 -6.58
CA VAL A 31 -5.06 -8.54 -5.18
C VAL A 31 -3.89 -7.69 -4.74
N LYS A 32 -4.16 -6.54 -4.14
CA LYS A 32 -3.17 -5.80 -3.35
C LYS A 32 -3.22 -6.29 -1.91
N PRO A 33 -2.19 -6.99 -1.42
CA PRO A 33 -2.26 -7.63 -0.10
C PRO A 33 -1.79 -6.73 1.04
N ASN A 34 -1.03 -5.66 0.78
CA ASN A 34 -0.42 -4.83 1.81
C ASN A 34 -0.23 -3.37 1.38
N GLY A 35 0.19 -2.53 2.32
CA GLY A 35 0.46 -1.12 2.09
C GLY A 35 -0.80 -0.26 2.10
N GLY A 36 -0.75 0.86 1.44
CA GLY A 36 -1.84 1.83 1.31
C GLY A 36 -1.53 2.79 0.17
N ASN A 37 -1.93 4.05 0.29
CA ASN A 37 -1.64 5.11 -0.68
C ASN A 37 -0.27 5.80 -0.45
N ASN A 38 0.67 5.12 0.20
CA ASN A 38 2.02 5.61 0.48
C ASN A 38 3.03 5.38 -0.65
N ALA A 39 2.78 4.40 -1.53
CA ALA A 39 3.58 4.16 -2.72
C ALA A 39 2.73 4.41 -3.97
N GLY A 40 3.36 4.89 -5.04
CA GLY A 40 2.71 5.02 -6.33
C GLY A 40 3.50 4.27 -7.38
N HIS A 41 2.81 3.71 -8.35
CA HIS A 41 3.43 3.09 -9.51
C HIS A 41 2.77 3.61 -10.80
N THR A 42 3.54 3.62 -11.86
CA THR A 42 3.08 4.03 -13.17
C THR A 42 2.92 2.82 -14.05
N VAL A 43 1.76 2.73 -14.70
CA VAL A 43 1.44 1.74 -15.71
C VAL A 43 1.13 2.46 -17.03
N VAL A 44 1.52 1.89 -18.15
CA VAL A 44 1.22 2.44 -19.48
C VAL A 44 0.37 1.44 -20.23
N VAL A 45 -0.88 1.78 -20.49
CA VAL A 45 -1.86 0.95 -21.21
C VAL A 45 -2.33 1.71 -22.43
N GLY A 46 -2.25 1.10 -23.61
CA GLY A 46 -2.68 1.72 -24.87
C GLY A 46 -1.95 3.01 -25.24
N GLY A 47 -0.73 3.23 -24.69
CA GLY A 47 0.03 4.47 -24.85
C GLY A 47 -0.30 5.55 -23.82
N GLU A 48 -1.29 5.36 -22.99
CA GLU A 48 -1.66 6.26 -21.91
C GLU A 48 -0.97 5.89 -20.59
N LYS A 49 -0.52 6.92 -19.87
CA LYS A 49 0.17 6.77 -18.59
C LYS A 49 -0.82 6.91 -17.43
N TYR A 50 -0.91 5.88 -16.59
CA TYR A 50 -1.71 5.85 -15.37
C TYR A 50 -0.80 5.84 -14.14
N GLU A 51 -1.07 6.71 -13.18
CA GLU A 51 -0.35 6.79 -11.91
C GLU A 51 -1.27 6.28 -10.79
N LEU A 52 -1.06 5.02 -10.39
CA LEU A 52 -1.83 4.36 -9.34
C LEU A 52 -1.12 4.48 -8.00
N LYS A 53 -1.86 4.72 -6.92
CA LYS A 53 -1.34 4.89 -5.56
C LYS A 53 -1.88 3.84 -4.61
N LEU A 54 -3.19 3.70 -4.55
CA LEU A 54 -3.89 2.74 -3.70
C LEU A 54 -4.37 1.52 -4.51
N LEU A 55 -4.87 1.75 -5.70
CA LEU A 55 -5.43 0.69 -6.54
C LEU A 55 -4.34 -0.25 -7.07
N PRO A 56 -4.62 -1.57 -7.17
CA PRO A 56 -3.74 -2.50 -7.87
C PRO A 56 -3.78 -2.25 -9.38
N ALA A 57 -2.68 -2.57 -10.09
CA ALA A 57 -2.60 -2.40 -11.54
C ALA A 57 -3.70 -3.17 -12.30
N GLY A 58 -4.21 -4.25 -11.71
CA GLY A 58 -5.33 -5.01 -12.26
C GLY A 58 -6.63 -4.23 -12.46
N VAL A 59 -6.76 -3.01 -11.91
CA VAL A 59 -7.91 -2.13 -12.16
C VAL A 59 -8.00 -1.71 -13.64
N LEU A 60 -6.87 -1.71 -14.34
CA LEU A 60 -6.79 -1.39 -15.77
C LEU A 60 -7.05 -2.60 -16.67
N SER A 61 -7.14 -3.81 -16.12
CA SER A 61 -7.43 -5.04 -16.86
C SER A 61 -8.94 -5.19 -17.11
N GLU A 62 -9.33 -5.55 -18.32
CA GLU A 62 -10.75 -5.80 -18.65
C GLU A 62 -11.29 -7.11 -18.04
N ASN A 63 -10.43 -8.06 -17.74
CA ASN A 63 -10.83 -9.41 -17.33
C ASN A 63 -10.69 -9.65 -15.82
N ALA A 64 -9.69 -9.10 -15.18
CA ALA A 64 -9.44 -9.34 -13.77
C ALA A 64 -10.35 -8.54 -12.83
N THR A 65 -10.70 -9.11 -11.69
CA THR A 65 -11.33 -8.41 -10.57
C THR A 65 -10.26 -7.88 -9.64
N PRO A 66 -10.07 -6.55 -9.53
CA PRO A 66 -9.11 -5.96 -8.61
C PRO A 66 -9.65 -5.99 -7.18
N ILE A 67 -8.79 -6.37 -6.20
CA ILE A 67 -9.16 -6.46 -4.79
C ILE A 67 -8.14 -5.74 -3.91
N LEU A 68 -8.61 -4.91 -2.98
CA LEU A 68 -7.84 -4.44 -1.83
C LEU A 68 -8.03 -5.45 -0.69
N GLY A 69 -6.96 -6.17 -0.36
CA GLY A 69 -6.99 -7.26 0.62
C GLY A 69 -6.97 -6.79 2.07
N ASN A 70 -7.07 -7.72 3.00
CA ASN A 70 -7.13 -7.48 4.46
C ASN A 70 -5.91 -6.73 5.00
N GLY A 71 -4.76 -6.90 4.36
CA GLY A 71 -3.51 -6.28 4.79
C GLY A 71 -3.36 -4.82 4.34
N VAL A 72 -4.26 -4.30 3.51
CA VAL A 72 -4.21 -2.90 3.05
C VAL A 72 -4.78 -1.97 4.13
N VAL A 73 -4.20 -0.78 4.25
CA VAL A 73 -4.79 0.33 5.00
C VAL A 73 -5.38 1.34 4.01
N VAL A 74 -6.70 1.47 4.04
CA VAL A 74 -7.49 2.16 3.03
C VAL A 74 -7.79 3.59 3.47
N ASN A 75 -7.33 4.57 2.71
CA ASN A 75 -7.76 5.95 2.82
C ASN A 75 -8.92 6.16 1.84
N LEU A 76 -10.12 6.43 2.34
CA LEU A 76 -11.34 6.52 1.50
C LEU A 76 -11.31 7.71 0.54
N GLU A 77 -10.82 8.87 0.97
CA GLU A 77 -10.64 10.03 0.11
C GLU A 77 -9.73 9.68 -1.07
N ALA A 78 -8.54 9.13 -0.79
CA ALA A 78 -7.60 8.73 -1.83
C ALA A 78 -8.13 7.61 -2.74
N LEU A 79 -8.96 6.70 -2.20
CA LEU A 79 -9.61 5.63 -2.96
C LEU A 79 -10.56 6.22 -4.00
N PHE A 80 -11.46 7.08 -3.58
CA PHE A 80 -12.47 7.64 -4.48
C PHE A 80 -11.91 8.70 -5.43
N ASP A 81 -10.93 9.50 -5.01
CA ASP A 81 -10.20 10.41 -5.91
C ASP A 81 -9.52 9.64 -7.05
N GLU A 82 -8.93 8.48 -6.74
CA GLU A 82 -8.25 7.65 -7.73
C GLU A 82 -9.25 6.96 -8.67
N ILE A 83 -10.37 6.47 -8.15
CA ILE A 83 -11.48 5.91 -8.94
C ILE A 83 -12.04 6.97 -9.90
N ASP A 84 -12.42 8.14 -9.37
CA ASP A 84 -13.01 9.22 -10.16
C ASP A 84 -12.05 9.71 -11.25
N GLY A 85 -10.74 9.76 -10.93
CA GLY A 85 -9.69 10.12 -11.89
C GLY A 85 -9.51 9.07 -13.01
N LEU A 86 -9.70 7.79 -12.73
CA LEU A 86 -9.66 6.72 -13.72
C LEU A 86 -10.91 6.73 -14.61
N GLU A 87 -12.09 6.88 -14.01
CA GLU A 87 -13.37 6.91 -14.73
C GLU A 87 -13.47 8.13 -15.65
N ALA A 88 -12.97 9.29 -15.22
CA ALA A 88 -12.88 10.49 -16.07
C ALA A 88 -12.00 10.29 -17.32
N ARG A 89 -11.12 9.28 -17.30
CA ARG A 89 -10.27 8.88 -18.43
C ARG A 89 -10.80 7.66 -19.19
N GLY A 90 -12.02 7.22 -18.88
CA GLY A 90 -12.68 6.09 -19.55
C GLY A 90 -12.28 4.70 -19.04
N ALA A 91 -11.47 4.60 -17.97
CA ALA A 91 -11.21 3.31 -17.34
C ALA A 91 -12.38 2.90 -16.44
N ASN A 92 -12.67 1.61 -16.37
CA ASN A 92 -13.81 1.09 -15.60
C ASN A 92 -13.33 0.50 -14.27
N ALA A 93 -13.56 1.23 -13.17
CA ALA A 93 -13.23 0.78 -11.81
C ALA A 93 -14.39 0.03 -11.10
N ALA A 94 -15.54 -0.17 -11.73
CA ALA A 94 -16.73 -0.74 -11.09
C ALA A 94 -16.55 -2.17 -10.54
N ARG A 95 -15.55 -2.92 -11.05
CA ARG A 95 -15.22 -4.27 -10.55
C ARG A 95 -14.34 -4.27 -9.31
N LEU A 96 -13.81 -3.11 -8.89
CA LEU A 96 -12.97 -3.03 -7.72
C LEU A 96 -13.72 -3.50 -6.48
N LYS A 97 -13.06 -4.36 -5.70
CA LYS A 97 -13.56 -4.85 -4.42
C LYS A 97 -12.60 -4.49 -3.30
N VAL A 98 -13.18 -4.32 -2.11
CA VAL A 98 -12.45 -3.95 -0.89
C VAL A 98 -12.79 -4.95 0.21
N SER A 99 -11.78 -5.48 0.87
CA SER A 99 -12.01 -6.38 2.00
C SER A 99 -12.72 -5.67 3.14
N ALA A 100 -13.78 -6.29 3.66
CA ALA A 100 -14.46 -5.86 4.88
C ALA A 100 -13.50 -5.77 6.09
N ASN A 101 -12.46 -6.59 6.10
CA ASN A 101 -11.45 -6.67 7.17
C ASN A 101 -10.27 -5.71 7.00
N ALA A 102 -10.15 -5.01 5.87
CA ALA A 102 -9.11 -4.00 5.67
C ALA A 102 -9.29 -2.85 6.69
N HIS A 103 -8.16 -2.27 7.13
CA HIS A 103 -8.20 -1.16 8.07
C HIS A 103 -8.34 0.19 7.37
N LEU A 104 -8.96 1.15 8.05
CA LEU A 104 -9.20 2.49 7.54
C LEU A 104 -8.18 3.49 8.06
N VAL A 105 -7.67 4.31 7.17
CA VAL A 105 -6.88 5.50 7.53
C VAL A 105 -7.86 6.61 7.92
N ALA A 106 -7.88 6.96 9.20
CA ALA A 106 -8.67 8.07 9.71
C ALA A 106 -7.91 9.40 9.62
N PRO A 107 -8.59 10.56 9.68
CA PRO A 107 -7.95 11.88 9.69
C PRO A 107 -6.88 12.05 10.77
N TYR A 108 -7.09 11.48 11.96
CA TYR A 108 -6.12 11.53 13.05
C TYR A 108 -4.83 10.75 12.75
N HIS A 109 -4.88 9.69 11.94
CA HIS A 109 -3.68 8.96 11.53
C HIS A 109 -2.76 9.84 10.67
N GLN A 110 -3.33 10.58 9.71
CA GLN A 110 -2.56 11.49 8.87
C GLN A 110 -1.95 12.64 9.68
N GLN A 111 -2.72 13.19 10.62
CA GLN A 111 -2.23 14.26 11.48
C GLN A 111 -1.09 13.76 12.38
N LEU A 112 -1.24 12.60 13.00
CA LEU A 112 -0.21 11.99 13.84
C LEU A 112 1.07 11.71 13.05
N ASP A 113 0.98 11.10 11.87
CA ASP A 113 2.13 10.82 11.00
C ASP A 113 2.95 12.09 10.74
N ARG A 114 2.28 13.19 10.34
CA ARG A 114 2.94 14.47 10.06
C ARG A 114 3.57 15.12 11.30
N VAL A 115 2.92 15.06 12.46
CA VAL A 115 3.45 15.69 13.67
C VAL A 115 4.56 14.88 14.29
N GLN A 116 4.50 13.54 14.23
CA GLN A 116 5.56 12.64 14.70
C GLN A 116 6.85 12.83 13.89
N GLU A 117 6.76 12.90 12.57
CA GLU A 117 7.92 13.15 11.71
C GLU A 117 8.59 14.50 12.02
N ARG A 118 7.78 15.55 12.25
CA ARG A 118 8.31 16.86 12.66
C ARG A 118 8.97 16.80 14.03
N PHE A 119 8.37 16.09 14.97
CA PHE A 119 8.91 15.95 16.34
C PHE A 119 10.25 15.19 16.37
N LEU A 120 10.40 14.18 15.52
CA LEU A 120 11.65 13.43 15.39
C LEU A 120 12.80 14.27 14.79
N GLY A 121 12.50 15.29 14.00
CA GLY A 121 13.48 16.20 13.42
C GLY A 121 14.57 15.45 12.64
N LYS A 122 15.83 15.51 13.11
CA LYS A 122 16.94 14.81 12.43
C LYS A 122 16.84 13.28 12.47
N ARG A 123 16.00 12.71 13.33
CA ARG A 123 15.74 11.27 13.45
C ARG A 123 14.52 10.83 12.66
N ALA A 124 13.94 11.72 11.86
CA ALA A 124 12.78 11.42 11.02
C ALA A 124 13.09 10.27 10.04
N ILE A 125 12.13 9.38 9.87
CA ILE A 125 12.23 8.22 8.98
C ILE A 125 12.07 8.65 7.51
N GLY A 126 11.37 9.75 7.28
CA GLY A 126 11.03 10.24 5.96
C GLY A 126 9.73 9.63 5.41
N THR A 127 8.72 9.47 6.28
CA THR A 127 7.40 8.95 5.90
C THR A 127 6.74 9.81 4.82
N THR A 128 5.68 9.28 4.22
CA THR A 128 4.89 10.02 3.22
C THR A 128 3.85 10.96 3.85
N GLY A 129 3.67 10.94 5.17
CA GLY A 129 2.68 11.73 5.89
C GLY A 129 1.23 11.34 5.58
N ARG A 130 1.01 10.12 5.07
CA ARG A 130 -0.30 9.59 4.66
C ARG A 130 -1.04 8.82 5.76
N GLY A 131 -0.46 8.70 6.95
CA GLY A 131 -1.06 8.01 8.09
C GLY A 131 -0.90 6.49 8.08
N ILE A 132 -0.06 5.94 7.21
CA ILE A 132 0.09 4.49 7.03
C ILE A 132 0.63 3.84 8.30
N GLY A 133 1.76 4.34 8.83
CA GLY A 133 2.37 3.84 10.06
C GLY A 133 1.43 3.86 11.26
N PRO A 134 0.83 5.01 11.59
CA PRO A 134 -0.16 5.11 12.67
C PRO A 134 -1.35 4.15 12.51
N THR A 135 -1.83 3.91 11.28
CA THR A 135 -2.94 2.96 11.05
C THR A 135 -2.51 1.51 11.31
N TYR A 136 -1.32 1.10 10.87
CA TYR A 136 -0.80 -0.22 11.21
C TYR A 136 -0.52 -0.37 12.71
N ALA A 137 -0.04 0.68 13.39
CA ALA A 137 0.11 0.67 14.85
C ALA A 137 -1.24 0.42 15.55
N ASP A 138 -2.31 1.09 15.12
CA ASP A 138 -3.65 0.87 15.67
C ASP A 138 -4.20 -0.52 15.35
N LYS A 139 -3.92 -1.05 14.17
CA LYS A 139 -4.25 -2.44 13.80
C LYS A 139 -3.64 -3.44 14.79
N VAL A 140 -2.34 -3.32 15.05
CA VAL A 140 -1.62 -4.23 15.96
C VAL A 140 -2.03 -4.01 17.41
N ALA A 141 -2.29 -2.77 17.81
CA ALA A 141 -2.84 -2.42 19.13
C ALA A 141 -4.30 -2.85 19.31
N ARG A 142 -4.99 -3.27 18.25
CA ARG A 142 -6.39 -3.72 18.23
C ARG A 142 -7.41 -2.62 18.54
N VAL A 143 -7.06 -1.38 18.17
CA VAL A 143 -7.94 -0.20 18.30
C VAL A 143 -8.29 0.41 16.92
N GLY A 144 -7.86 -0.24 15.84
CA GLY A 144 -8.07 0.23 14.48
C GLY A 144 -9.51 0.10 14.01
N LEU A 145 -9.88 0.96 13.07
CA LEU A 145 -11.17 0.93 12.36
C LEU A 145 -11.05 0.01 11.14
N ARG A 146 -12.05 -0.83 10.90
CA ARG A 146 -12.16 -1.67 9.70
C ARG A 146 -13.19 -1.11 8.72
N VAL A 147 -13.08 -1.50 7.47
CA VAL A 147 -14.02 -1.11 6.41
C VAL A 147 -15.47 -1.46 6.79
N GLN A 148 -15.71 -2.63 7.33
CA GLN A 148 -17.06 -3.05 7.77
C GLN A 148 -17.67 -2.18 8.86
N ASP A 149 -16.86 -1.51 9.69
CA ASP A 149 -17.35 -0.69 10.78
C ASP A 149 -18.12 0.54 10.29
N VAL A 150 -17.85 0.99 9.04
CA VAL A 150 -18.52 2.16 8.43
C VAL A 150 -20.03 1.96 8.28
N PHE A 151 -20.48 0.72 8.22
CA PHE A 151 -21.90 0.36 7.99
C PHE A 151 -22.71 0.16 9.28
N ASP A 152 -22.07 0.35 10.45
CA ASP A 152 -22.74 0.38 11.75
C ASP A 152 -22.31 1.65 12.49
N GLU A 153 -23.21 2.64 12.50
CA GLU A 153 -22.93 3.96 13.09
C GLU A 153 -22.58 3.88 14.57
N SER A 154 -23.23 2.98 15.32
CA SER A 154 -23.00 2.81 16.76
C SER A 154 -21.60 2.23 17.02
N ILE A 155 -21.23 1.18 16.30
CA ILE A 155 -19.91 0.55 16.41
C ILE A 155 -18.83 1.53 15.96
N LEU A 156 -19.02 2.20 14.83
CA LEU A 156 -18.07 3.18 14.30
C LEU A 156 -17.82 4.31 15.31
N ARG A 157 -18.89 4.89 15.86
CA ARG A 157 -18.83 5.96 16.86
C ARG A 157 -18.04 5.52 18.10
N GLN A 158 -18.41 4.39 18.70
CA GLN A 158 -17.74 3.85 19.87
C GLN A 158 -16.24 3.65 19.65
N LYS A 159 -15.85 3.11 18.50
CA LYS A 159 -14.44 2.90 18.16
C LYS A 159 -13.68 4.22 17.94
N ILE A 160 -14.32 5.19 17.29
CA ILE A 160 -13.75 6.54 17.09
C ILE A 160 -13.55 7.24 18.42
N GLU A 161 -14.55 7.24 19.32
CA GLU A 161 -14.45 7.81 20.66
C GLU A 161 -13.27 7.21 21.43
N SER A 162 -13.20 5.88 21.49
CA SER A 162 -12.12 5.17 22.17
C SER A 162 -10.74 5.49 21.58
N ALA A 163 -10.63 5.59 20.27
CA ALA A 163 -9.37 5.97 19.62
C ALA A 163 -8.99 7.42 19.92
N LEU A 164 -9.94 8.36 19.81
CA LEU A 164 -9.70 9.78 20.00
C LEU A 164 -9.37 10.16 21.45
N ASP A 165 -9.86 9.43 22.43
CA ASP A 165 -9.48 9.64 23.85
C ASP A 165 -7.97 9.60 24.04
N VAL A 166 -7.29 8.66 23.44
CA VAL A 166 -5.83 8.54 23.49
C VAL A 166 -5.14 9.48 22.51
N LYS A 167 -5.59 9.50 21.26
CA LYS A 167 -4.94 10.30 20.20
C LYS A 167 -5.00 11.80 20.46
N ASN A 168 -6.12 12.29 21.00
CA ASN A 168 -6.26 13.69 21.35
C ASN A 168 -5.36 14.10 22.51
N GLN A 169 -5.11 13.21 23.48
CA GLN A 169 -4.13 13.49 24.52
C GLN A 169 -2.72 13.65 23.92
N MET A 170 -2.34 12.78 22.98
CA MET A 170 -1.07 12.91 22.28
C MET A 170 -1.00 14.21 21.47
N LEU A 171 -2.03 14.51 20.68
CA LEU A 171 -2.08 15.71 19.85
C LEU A 171 -1.98 16.98 20.69
N VAL A 172 -2.78 17.10 21.74
CA VAL A 172 -2.85 18.31 22.57
C VAL A 172 -1.66 18.43 23.49
N LYS A 173 -1.37 17.40 24.31
CA LYS A 173 -0.38 17.50 25.40
C LYS A 173 1.06 17.32 24.92
N MET A 174 1.30 16.45 23.92
CA MET A 174 2.66 16.18 23.44
C MET A 174 3.04 17.06 22.26
N TYR A 175 2.10 17.27 21.33
CA TYR A 175 2.40 17.92 20.06
C TYR A 175 1.85 19.34 19.94
N ASN A 176 1.15 19.84 20.96
CA ASN A 176 0.51 21.17 20.98
C ASN A 176 -0.33 21.40 19.68
N ARG A 177 -1.22 20.47 19.38
CA ARG A 177 -2.14 20.50 18.24
C ARG A 177 -3.58 20.50 18.73
N ARG A 178 -4.49 20.99 17.89
CA ARG A 178 -5.93 20.93 18.16
C ARG A 178 -6.39 19.48 18.24
N ALA A 179 -7.29 19.19 19.17
CA ALA A 179 -8.01 17.92 19.24
C ALA A 179 -8.90 17.75 17.97
N ILE A 180 -9.08 16.53 17.57
CA ILE A 180 -10.00 16.12 16.49
C ILE A 180 -11.33 15.73 17.14
N SER A 181 -12.45 16.18 16.58
CA SER A 181 -13.76 15.84 17.10
C SER A 181 -14.24 14.48 16.58
N VAL A 182 -15.07 13.81 17.38
CA VAL A 182 -15.74 12.59 16.99
C VAL A 182 -16.64 12.84 15.78
N GLU A 183 -17.41 13.93 15.81
CA GLU A 183 -18.34 14.29 14.73
C GLU A 183 -17.62 14.54 13.41
N GLU A 184 -16.53 15.33 13.41
CA GLU A 184 -15.72 15.55 12.19
C GLU A 184 -15.22 14.21 11.60
N THR A 185 -14.90 13.23 12.45
CA THR A 185 -14.42 11.90 12.01
C THR A 185 -15.58 11.03 11.51
N MET A 186 -16.73 11.07 12.17
CA MET A 186 -17.95 10.40 11.72
C MET A 186 -18.41 10.92 10.36
N ASP A 187 -18.46 12.23 10.20
CA ASP A 187 -18.83 12.89 8.94
C ASP A 187 -17.87 12.54 7.80
N TYR A 188 -16.56 12.39 8.12
CA TYR A 188 -15.58 11.97 7.15
C TYR A 188 -15.91 10.57 6.58
N PHE A 189 -16.19 9.59 7.42
CA PHE A 189 -16.52 8.25 6.96
C PHE A 189 -17.92 8.16 6.33
N GLY A 190 -18.90 8.87 6.89
CA GLY A 190 -20.28 8.89 6.40
C GLY A 190 -20.39 9.34 4.93
N ARG A 191 -19.55 10.29 4.50
CA ARG A 191 -19.53 10.78 3.12
C ARG A 191 -19.22 9.69 2.08
N TYR A 192 -18.54 8.63 2.48
CA TYR A 192 -18.10 7.57 1.56
C TYR A 192 -18.89 6.27 1.72
N ALA A 193 -19.73 6.14 2.76
CA ALA A 193 -20.39 4.89 3.12
C ALA A 193 -21.22 4.30 1.97
N GLU A 194 -22.07 5.12 1.34
CA GLU A 194 -22.94 4.69 0.23
C GLU A 194 -22.14 4.20 -0.98
N ARG A 195 -21.09 4.92 -1.37
CA ARG A 195 -20.23 4.54 -2.51
C ARG A 195 -19.38 3.29 -2.20
N LEU A 196 -18.99 3.12 -0.93
CA LEU A 196 -18.15 2.02 -0.50
C LEU A 196 -18.92 0.69 -0.42
N GLN A 197 -20.19 0.73 -0.02
CA GLN A 197 -21.00 -0.44 0.30
C GLN A 197 -21.01 -1.51 -0.82
N PRO A 198 -21.23 -1.21 -2.11
CA PRO A 198 -21.27 -2.23 -3.16
C PRO A 198 -19.91 -2.84 -3.49
N MET A 199 -18.83 -2.24 -3.00
CA MET A 199 -17.47 -2.71 -3.21
C MET A 199 -17.00 -3.69 -2.14
N VAL A 200 -17.66 -3.72 -0.97
CA VAL A 200 -17.18 -4.47 0.19
C VAL A 200 -17.53 -5.95 0.09
N ILE A 201 -16.50 -6.78 0.31
CA ILE A 201 -16.62 -8.24 0.25
C ILE A 201 -15.86 -8.90 1.40
N ASP A 202 -16.16 -10.15 1.67
CA ASP A 202 -15.29 -11.08 2.39
C ASP A 202 -14.21 -11.58 1.42
N ALA A 203 -13.09 -10.85 1.36
CA ALA A 203 -12.04 -11.12 0.40
C ALA A 203 -11.37 -12.48 0.61
N GLU A 204 -11.20 -12.92 1.86
CA GLU A 204 -10.62 -14.23 2.16
C GLU A 204 -11.44 -15.35 1.58
N ARG A 205 -12.75 -15.32 1.83
CA ARG A 205 -13.69 -16.31 1.30
C ARG A 205 -13.71 -16.28 -0.22
N VAL A 206 -13.88 -15.11 -0.83
CA VAL A 206 -13.95 -14.97 -2.29
C VAL A 206 -12.71 -15.54 -2.98
N LEU A 207 -11.52 -15.23 -2.45
CA LEU A 207 -10.26 -15.69 -3.04
C LEU A 207 -10.02 -17.20 -2.84
N ASN A 208 -10.36 -17.74 -1.68
CA ASN A 208 -10.22 -19.18 -1.45
C ASN A 208 -11.23 -19.99 -2.27
N ASP A 209 -12.49 -19.54 -2.36
CA ASP A 209 -13.51 -20.15 -3.22
C ASP A 209 -13.09 -20.08 -4.71
N ALA A 210 -12.49 -18.98 -5.15
CA ALA A 210 -11.96 -18.84 -6.50
C ALA A 210 -10.86 -19.88 -6.80
N LEU A 211 -9.92 -20.03 -5.90
CA LEU A 211 -8.86 -21.04 -6.02
C LEU A 211 -9.44 -22.46 -6.02
N ASP A 212 -10.52 -22.73 -5.27
CA ASP A 212 -11.19 -24.03 -5.27
C ASP A 212 -11.89 -24.33 -6.60
N ARG A 213 -12.41 -23.30 -7.28
CA ARG A 213 -12.95 -23.40 -8.64
C ARG A 213 -11.88 -23.52 -9.73
N GLY A 214 -10.59 -23.41 -9.38
CA GLY A 214 -9.48 -23.46 -10.34
C GLY A 214 -9.13 -22.12 -10.99
N GLU A 215 -9.69 -21.02 -10.52
CA GLU A 215 -9.41 -19.67 -10.98
C GLU A 215 -8.02 -19.20 -10.55
N HIS A 216 -7.50 -18.16 -11.21
CA HIS A 216 -6.13 -17.67 -11.05
C HIS A 216 -6.11 -16.37 -10.25
N VAL A 217 -5.28 -16.32 -9.22
CA VAL A 217 -5.10 -15.16 -8.34
C VAL A 217 -3.67 -14.63 -8.46
N LEU A 218 -3.51 -13.35 -8.79
CA LEU A 218 -2.24 -12.64 -8.79
C LEU A 218 -2.21 -11.66 -7.61
N MET A 219 -1.22 -11.78 -6.74
CA MET A 219 -1.01 -10.84 -5.63
C MET A 219 0.08 -9.84 -5.99
N GLU A 220 -0.28 -8.57 -6.05
CA GLU A 220 0.61 -7.45 -6.33
C GLU A 220 1.14 -6.84 -5.03
N GLY A 221 2.35 -7.21 -4.62
CA GLY A 221 2.99 -6.66 -3.43
C GLY A 221 3.25 -5.16 -3.53
N GLY A 222 2.95 -4.44 -2.46
CA GLY A 222 3.38 -3.04 -2.29
C GLY A 222 4.84 -2.97 -1.81
N GLN A 223 5.49 -1.84 -1.95
CA GLN A 223 6.87 -1.59 -1.50
C GLN A 223 7.89 -2.64 -1.99
N ALA A 224 8.77 -3.16 -1.11
CA ALA A 224 9.77 -4.18 -1.45
C ALA A 224 10.31 -4.89 -0.22
N THR A 225 10.99 -6.02 -0.40
CA THR A 225 11.49 -6.89 0.67
C THR A 225 12.44 -6.19 1.64
N MET A 226 13.30 -5.29 1.15
CA MET A 226 14.23 -4.54 2.00
C MET A 226 13.56 -3.39 2.77
N LEU A 227 12.27 -3.14 2.52
CA LEU A 227 11.42 -2.24 3.29
C LEU A 227 10.47 -2.98 4.23
N ASP A 228 10.59 -4.30 4.36
CA ASP A 228 9.79 -5.13 5.27
C ASP A 228 10.09 -4.75 6.73
N VAL A 229 9.03 -4.65 7.56
CA VAL A 229 9.18 -4.22 8.96
C VAL A 229 10.00 -5.20 9.79
N ASP A 230 9.97 -6.49 9.47
CA ASP A 230 10.69 -7.55 10.19
C ASP A 230 12.06 -7.86 9.57
N HIS A 231 12.16 -7.85 8.25
CA HIS A 231 13.33 -8.34 7.50
C HIS A 231 14.12 -7.23 6.81
N GLY A 232 13.58 -6.01 6.71
CA GLY A 232 14.19 -4.90 5.99
C GLY A 232 15.23 -4.13 6.80
N THR A 233 15.62 -2.97 6.26
CA THR A 233 16.63 -2.08 6.85
C THR A 233 16.04 -1.20 7.96
N TYR A 234 15.52 -1.83 9.02
CA TYR A 234 14.92 -1.15 10.17
C TYR A 234 15.85 -0.10 10.78
N PRO A 235 15.38 1.10 11.19
CA PRO A 235 14.00 1.56 11.19
C PRO A 235 13.51 2.19 9.86
N PHE A 236 14.33 2.22 8.83
CA PHE A 236 14.03 2.83 7.53
C PHE A 236 13.27 1.83 6.64
N VAL A 237 12.06 1.48 7.06
CA VAL A 237 11.19 0.47 6.47
C VAL A 237 9.76 0.98 6.37
N THR A 238 8.88 0.24 5.68
CA THR A 238 7.43 0.44 5.78
C THR A 238 6.87 -0.23 7.03
N SER A 239 5.63 0.04 7.38
CA SER A 239 4.96 -0.56 8.54
C SER A 239 4.20 -1.85 8.21
N SER A 240 4.50 -2.46 7.07
CA SER A 240 3.88 -3.72 6.63
C SER A 240 4.94 -4.73 6.21
N ASN A 241 4.50 -5.94 5.88
CA ASN A 241 5.34 -7.02 5.39
C ASN A 241 5.14 -7.18 3.86
N PRO A 242 5.98 -6.53 3.02
CA PRO A 242 5.92 -6.65 1.55
C PRO A 242 6.63 -7.90 1.00
N THR A 243 6.88 -8.90 1.83
CA THR A 243 7.38 -10.21 1.44
C THR A 243 6.25 -11.14 0.99
N ALA A 244 6.60 -12.29 0.39
CA ALA A 244 5.63 -13.29 -0.03
C ALA A 244 4.78 -13.81 1.15
N GLY A 245 5.39 -14.04 2.31
CA GLY A 245 4.67 -14.42 3.53
C GLY A 245 3.65 -13.36 3.97
N GLY A 246 4.02 -12.09 3.92
CA GLY A 246 3.11 -10.98 4.20
C GLY A 246 1.96 -10.87 3.20
N ALA A 247 2.19 -11.20 1.94
CA ALA A 247 1.15 -11.25 0.93
C ALA A 247 0.11 -12.35 1.23
N CYS A 248 0.54 -13.53 1.69
CA CYS A 248 -0.37 -14.59 2.14
C CYS A 248 -1.30 -14.11 3.26
N VAL A 249 -0.74 -13.48 4.29
CA VAL A 249 -1.51 -12.93 5.42
C VAL A 249 -2.47 -11.83 4.95
N GLY A 250 -1.97 -10.92 4.09
CA GLY A 250 -2.75 -9.78 3.63
C GLY A 250 -3.88 -10.11 2.67
N ALA A 251 -3.80 -11.24 1.96
CA ALA A 251 -4.85 -11.74 1.09
C ALA A 251 -5.76 -12.79 1.77
N GLY A 252 -5.33 -13.35 2.92
CA GLY A 252 -6.03 -14.45 3.58
C GLY A 252 -5.92 -15.78 2.84
N ILE A 253 -4.83 -15.98 2.10
CA ILE A 253 -4.57 -17.22 1.35
C ILE A 253 -3.47 -18.01 2.07
N GLY A 254 -3.72 -19.30 2.33
CA GLY A 254 -2.74 -20.16 2.96
C GLY A 254 -1.47 -20.33 2.10
N PRO A 255 -0.27 -20.39 2.70
CA PRO A 255 0.98 -20.47 1.94
C PRO A 255 1.09 -21.74 1.07
N THR A 256 0.44 -22.83 1.43
CA THR A 256 0.39 -24.06 0.64
C THR A 256 -0.40 -23.94 -0.66
N ARG A 257 -1.16 -22.84 -0.85
CA ARG A 257 -1.91 -22.56 -2.08
C ARG A 257 -1.12 -21.70 -3.07
N ILE A 258 0.06 -21.21 -2.67
CA ILE A 258 0.93 -20.42 -3.51
C ILE A 258 1.71 -21.34 -4.44
N THR A 259 1.61 -21.07 -5.74
CA THR A 259 2.30 -21.87 -6.76
C THR A 259 3.62 -21.26 -7.19
N ALA A 260 3.76 -19.94 -7.13
CA ALA A 260 5.00 -19.24 -7.46
C ALA A 260 5.07 -17.89 -6.76
N SER A 261 6.29 -17.44 -6.52
CA SER A 261 6.62 -16.10 -6.08
C SER A 261 7.63 -15.49 -7.06
N LEU A 262 7.32 -14.33 -7.60
CA LEU A 262 8.14 -13.63 -8.59
C LEU A 262 8.80 -12.42 -7.95
N GLY A 263 10.12 -12.44 -7.82
CA GLY A 263 10.91 -11.29 -7.39
C GLY A 263 11.19 -10.36 -8.57
N ILE A 264 10.68 -9.14 -8.52
CA ILE A 264 10.96 -8.12 -9.54
C ILE A 264 12.19 -7.33 -9.11
N ILE A 265 13.13 -7.17 -10.04
CA ILE A 265 14.37 -6.44 -9.86
C ILE A 265 14.51 -5.33 -10.90
N LYS A 266 15.31 -4.35 -10.59
CA LYS A 266 15.72 -3.26 -11.45
C LYS A 266 17.20 -3.43 -11.81
N ALA A 267 17.58 -3.10 -13.02
CA ALA A 267 18.96 -3.26 -13.51
C ALA A 267 19.99 -2.39 -12.76
N TYR A 268 19.54 -1.38 -12.04
CA TYR A 268 20.28 -0.58 -11.07
C TYR A 268 19.41 -0.42 -9.81
N THR A 269 19.99 0.05 -8.72
CA THR A 269 19.23 0.16 -7.47
C THR A 269 18.73 1.60 -7.28
N THR A 270 17.51 1.74 -6.77
CA THR A 270 16.96 3.03 -6.35
C THR A 270 16.37 2.92 -4.95
N ARG A 271 16.44 4.03 -4.19
CA ARG A 271 15.84 4.12 -2.87
C ARG A 271 15.20 5.50 -2.65
N VAL A 272 14.02 5.51 -2.03
CA VAL A 272 13.36 6.72 -1.54
C VAL A 272 13.56 6.81 -0.03
N GLY A 273 13.80 8.03 0.48
CA GLY A 273 13.95 8.29 1.90
C GLY A 273 15.34 7.98 2.47
N ALA A 274 15.44 8.01 3.79
CA ALA A 274 16.68 7.77 4.51
C ALA A 274 17.03 6.28 4.62
N GLY A 275 18.17 5.98 5.23
CA GLY A 275 18.62 4.63 5.49
C GLY A 275 19.79 4.17 4.62
N PRO A 276 20.33 2.98 4.88
CA PRO A 276 21.51 2.46 4.21
C PRO A 276 21.25 2.23 2.71
N PHE A 277 22.27 2.53 1.91
CA PHE A 277 22.30 2.27 0.48
C PHE A 277 23.75 2.01 0.05
N PRO A 278 24.25 0.78 0.18
CA PRO A 278 25.68 0.46 0.02
C PRO A 278 26.26 0.81 -1.34
N THR A 279 25.47 0.72 -2.40
CA THR A 279 25.91 0.99 -3.79
C THR A 279 25.52 2.37 -4.29
N GLU A 280 25.13 3.29 -3.39
CA GLU A 280 24.72 4.66 -3.77
C GLU A 280 25.82 5.42 -4.48
N LEU A 281 25.45 6.16 -5.52
CA LEU A 281 26.35 6.95 -6.34
C LEU A 281 26.11 8.45 -6.13
N PHE A 282 27.21 9.17 -5.90
CA PHE A 282 27.23 10.64 -5.72
C PHE A 282 27.97 11.36 -6.85
N ASP A 283 28.26 10.66 -7.94
CA ASP A 283 29.02 11.12 -9.08
C ASP A 283 28.13 11.32 -10.34
N LYS A 284 28.77 11.58 -11.47
CA LYS A 284 28.11 11.74 -12.77
C LYS A 284 27.25 10.55 -13.19
N TRP A 285 27.58 9.35 -12.73
CA TRP A 285 26.81 8.15 -13.04
C TRP A 285 25.51 8.09 -12.22
N GLY A 286 25.58 8.49 -10.95
CA GLY A 286 24.39 8.65 -10.12
C GLY A 286 23.42 9.69 -10.70
N GLU A 287 23.94 10.83 -11.14
CA GLU A 287 23.16 11.86 -11.81
C GLU A 287 22.56 11.37 -13.14
N PHE A 288 23.35 10.68 -13.96
CA PHE A 288 22.88 10.09 -15.22
C PHE A 288 21.73 9.11 -14.99
N LEU A 289 21.86 8.18 -14.04
CA LEU A 289 20.79 7.23 -13.70
C LEU A 289 19.54 7.96 -13.21
N GLN A 290 19.69 8.99 -12.39
CA GLN A 290 18.58 9.76 -11.84
C GLN A 290 17.81 10.53 -12.91
N VAL A 291 18.52 11.24 -13.79
CA VAL A 291 17.92 12.11 -14.82
C VAL A 291 17.38 11.29 -15.98
N THR A 292 18.21 10.40 -16.56
CA THR A 292 17.83 9.59 -17.73
C THR A 292 16.78 8.54 -17.36
N GLY A 293 16.88 7.97 -16.15
CA GLY A 293 15.90 7.03 -15.62
C GLY A 293 14.58 7.67 -15.15
N GLY A 294 14.53 9.02 -15.11
CA GLY A 294 13.33 9.73 -14.62
C GLY A 294 13.00 9.40 -13.17
N GLU A 295 14.04 9.24 -12.34
CA GLU A 295 13.90 8.72 -10.97
C GLU A 295 13.31 9.75 -10.00
N VAL A 296 11.98 9.91 -10.09
CA VAL A 296 11.18 10.78 -9.22
C VAL A 296 10.02 9.98 -8.63
N GLY A 297 9.80 10.11 -7.34
CA GLY A 297 8.70 9.43 -6.64
C GLY A 297 7.35 10.01 -7.02
N VAL A 298 6.43 9.18 -7.52
CA VAL A 298 5.07 9.57 -7.96
C VAL A 298 4.28 10.29 -6.86
N ASN A 299 4.37 9.83 -5.61
CA ASN A 299 3.60 10.40 -4.50
C ASN A 299 4.20 11.66 -3.88
N THR A 300 5.51 11.80 -3.91
CA THR A 300 6.21 12.83 -3.12
C THR A 300 6.93 13.84 -3.98
N GLY A 301 7.10 13.59 -5.28
CA GLY A 301 7.96 14.38 -6.16
C GLY A 301 9.45 14.37 -5.77
N ARG A 302 9.83 13.55 -4.77
CA ARG A 302 11.23 13.46 -4.32
C ARG A 302 12.06 12.72 -5.36
N LYS A 303 13.25 13.22 -5.62
CA LYS A 303 14.25 12.50 -6.38
C LYS A 303 14.62 11.21 -5.65
N ARG A 304 14.68 10.10 -6.37
CA ARG A 304 15.17 8.84 -5.84
C ARG A 304 16.69 8.87 -5.78
N ARG A 305 17.25 8.32 -4.74
CA ARG A 305 18.68 8.00 -4.64
C ARG A 305 18.95 6.87 -5.62
N THR A 306 20.07 6.91 -6.33
CA THR A 306 20.43 5.94 -7.36
C THR A 306 21.79 5.31 -7.06
N GLY A 307 21.95 4.06 -7.44
CA GLY A 307 23.19 3.32 -7.22
C GLY A 307 23.32 2.11 -8.15
N TRP A 308 24.50 1.50 -8.14
CA TRP A 308 24.74 0.29 -8.91
C TRP A 308 23.84 -0.85 -8.43
N TYR A 309 23.63 -1.82 -9.32
CA TYR A 309 22.97 -3.07 -8.99
C TYR A 309 23.71 -3.78 -7.84
N ASP A 310 22.95 -4.21 -6.84
CA ASP A 310 23.48 -4.89 -5.66
C ASP A 310 23.09 -6.37 -5.71
N SER A 311 24.03 -7.21 -6.12
CA SER A 311 23.82 -8.67 -6.19
C SER A 311 23.75 -9.33 -4.81
N CYS A 312 24.47 -8.77 -3.83
CA CYS A 312 24.42 -9.29 -2.45
C CYS A 312 23.04 -9.09 -1.84
N LEU A 313 22.42 -7.94 -2.10
CA LEU A 313 21.06 -7.66 -1.65
C LEU A 313 20.06 -8.68 -2.19
N LEU A 314 20.17 -9.06 -3.46
CA LEU A 314 19.30 -10.07 -4.04
C LEU A 314 19.53 -11.46 -3.47
N TYR A 315 20.79 -11.83 -3.29
CA TYR A 315 21.15 -13.14 -2.74
C TYR A 315 20.67 -13.32 -1.29
N THR A 316 20.63 -12.23 -0.52
CA THR A 316 20.21 -12.23 0.89
C THR A 316 18.75 -11.84 1.10
N SER A 317 18.01 -11.51 0.03
CA SER A 317 16.60 -11.16 0.13
C SER A 317 15.79 -12.31 0.74
N PRO A 318 14.96 -12.06 1.77
CA PRO A 318 14.15 -13.10 2.41
C PRO A 318 12.96 -13.56 1.57
N SER A 319 12.77 -12.97 0.41
CA SER A 319 11.72 -13.33 -0.55
C SER A 319 12.36 -13.74 -1.87
N PRO A 320 11.86 -14.77 -2.54
CA PRO A 320 12.44 -15.33 -3.74
C PRO A 320 12.52 -14.33 -4.89
#